data_909d226a566fa31f07020f991dff3a51
#
_entry.id   909d226a566fa31f07020f991dff3a51
#
_cell.length_a   1.000
_cell.length_b   1.000
_cell.length_c   1.000
_cell.angle_alpha   90.00
_cell.angle_beta   90.00
_cell.angle_gamma   90.00
#
_symmetry.space_group_name_H-M   'P 1'
#
loop_
_entity.id
_entity.type
_entity.pdbx_description
1 polymer ?
#
loop_
_entity_poly.entity_id
_entity_poly.type
_entity_poly.pdbx_seq_one_letter_code
_entity_poly.pdbx_strand_id
1 'polypeptide(L)'
;MTYLKIDQINKSYDGDKAVIKNLSLDLDKGTVVSLVGESGSGKSTLLKIVAGLESRTSGEIFLDQVRISNPKEKLVPGYDEIQLVYQDYHLYPNSTVEENVTRPLLLYDKTYKRARVKLILQLLGLEKFKEKLPRQLSGGQQQKVAIGRAMSLEPQVLLLDEPFSSLDTIQRRELIAELREMFQKLKMTVLFVTHDLDDALQMSNELVLIQDGRLIQRGHPEEIFSNPKNIYAAKLFSHLNPLPGKTDSYIRPSDVQLFKTSGIAAKVVQKQYLVHFNQLTVQLQDGTFWFVEDKKRRFGVGDRIHIQWENHREIGPVK
;
A
#
# COMPACT_ATOMS: atom_id res chain seq x y z
N MET A 1 -0.14 -17.57 -14.22
CA MET A 1 -0.79 -17.15 -15.48
C MET A 1 -1.45 -15.82 -15.24
N THR A 2 -1.05 -14.79 -15.97
CA THR A 2 -1.55 -13.40 -15.75
C THR A 2 -3.06 -13.36 -15.81
N TYR A 3 -3.70 -12.86 -14.77
CA TYR A 3 -5.14 -12.79 -14.63
C TYR A 3 -5.68 -11.37 -14.86
N LEU A 4 -5.06 -10.37 -14.25
CA LEU A 4 -5.29 -8.96 -14.58
C LEU A 4 -4.03 -8.42 -15.24
N LYS A 5 -4.12 -8.00 -16.50
CA LYS A 5 -3.02 -7.37 -17.23
C LYS A 5 -3.31 -5.90 -17.46
N ILE A 6 -2.42 -5.05 -17.00
CA ILE A 6 -2.40 -3.60 -17.23
C ILE A 6 -1.23 -3.35 -18.18
N ASP A 7 -1.49 -2.87 -19.40
CA ASP A 7 -0.48 -2.79 -20.45
C ASP A 7 -0.30 -1.36 -20.95
N GLN A 8 0.87 -0.78 -20.67
CA GLN A 8 1.34 0.53 -21.13
C GLN A 8 0.33 1.68 -20.90
N ILE A 9 -0.32 1.69 -19.74
CA ILE A 9 -1.31 2.70 -19.40
C ILE A 9 -0.67 4.08 -19.32
N ASN A 10 -1.28 5.03 -20.02
CA ASN A 10 -1.01 6.45 -19.89
C ASN A 10 -2.29 7.20 -19.52
N LYS A 11 -2.15 8.21 -18.66
CA LYS A 11 -3.23 9.11 -18.28
C LYS A 11 -2.73 10.53 -18.16
N SER A 12 -3.36 11.43 -18.92
CA SER A 12 -3.28 12.87 -18.74
C SER A 12 -4.68 13.43 -18.54
N TYR A 13 -4.82 14.45 -17.70
CA TYR A 13 -6.00 15.32 -17.65
C TYR A 13 -5.73 16.52 -18.56
N ASP A 14 -6.66 17.44 -18.66
CA ASP A 14 -6.53 18.62 -19.53
C ASP A 14 -5.23 19.37 -19.24
N GLY A 15 -4.33 19.37 -20.22
CA GLY A 15 -3.00 19.93 -20.14
C GLY A 15 -1.86 18.92 -20.24
N ASP A 16 -0.61 19.39 -20.20
CA ASP A 16 0.59 18.60 -20.49
C ASP A 16 1.07 17.65 -19.38
N LYS A 17 0.46 17.67 -18.20
CA LYS A 17 0.94 16.87 -17.07
C LYS A 17 0.36 15.46 -17.07
N ALA A 18 1.16 14.50 -17.51
CA ALA A 18 0.83 13.08 -17.40
C ALA A 18 0.85 12.61 -15.94
N VAL A 19 -0.29 12.04 -15.47
CA VAL A 19 -0.45 11.46 -14.12
C VAL A 19 0.02 10.02 -14.08
N ILE A 20 -0.18 9.25 -15.16
CA ILE A 20 0.35 7.89 -15.33
C ILE A 20 1.13 7.86 -16.65
N LYS A 21 2.31 7.24 -16.61
CA LYS A 21 3.29 7.28 -17.69
C LYS A 21 3.79 5.88 -18.00
N ASN A 22 3.26 5.29 -19.08
CA ASN A 22 3.66 3.99 -19.61
C ASN A 22 3.74 2.90 -18.52
N LEU A 23 2.68 2.79 -17.70
CA LEU A 23 2.64 1.87 -16.58
C LEU A 23 2.12 0.51 -17.05
N SER A 24 2.91 -0.54 -16.81
CA SER A 24 2.51 -1.94 -17.03
C SER A 24 2.62 -2.72 -15.73
N LEU A 25 1.59 -3.54 -15.45
CA LEU A 25 1.51 -4.36 -14.24
C LEU A 25 0.62 -5.57 -14.50
N ASP A 26 1.10 -6.73 -14.13
CA ASP A 26 0.38 -8.00 -14.24
C ASP A 26 0.07 -8.55 -12.83
N LEU A 27 -1.12 -9.07 -12.60
CA LEU A 27 -1.48 -9.77 -11.38
C LEU A 27 -1.88 -11.21 -11.72
N ASP A 28 -1.41 -12.16 -10.94
CA ASP A 28 -1.87 -13.54 -11.01
C ASP A 28 -3.15 -13.73 -10.21
N LYS A 29 -3.94 -14.74 -10.58
CA LYS A 29 -5.20 -15.06 -9.89
C LYS A 29 -4.95 -15.44 -8.43
N GLY A 30 -5.73 -14.89 -7.53
CA GLY A 30 -5.66 -15.19 -6.10
C GLY A 30 -4.47 -14.57 -5.38
N THR A 31 -3.80 -13.57 -5.99
CA THR A 31 -2.70 -12.84 -5.35
C THR A 31 -3.17 -11.52 -4.75
N VAL A 32 -2.56 -11.14 -3.64
CA VAL A 32 -2.69 -9.81 -3.03
C VAL A 32 -1.41 -9.04 -3.31
N VAL A 33 -1.52 -7.95 -4.05
CA VAL A 33 -0.41 -7.08 -4.43
C VAL A 33 -0.64 -5.69 -3.86
N SER A 34 0.38 -5.12 -3.21
CA SER A 34 0.34 -3.75 -2.70
C SER A 34 1.06 -2.79 -3.64
N LEU A 35 0.38 -1.72 -4.03
CA LEU A 35 0.93 -0.60 -4.79
C LEU A 35 1.25 0.54 -3.83
N VAL A 36 2.54 0.81 -3.63
CA VAL A 36 3.05 1.78 -2.65
C VAL A 36 3.69 2.97 -3.35
N GLY A 37 3.43 4.18 -2.85
CA GLY A 37 4.02 5.40 -3.37
C GLY A 37 3.50 6.65 -2.67
N GLU A 38 4.15 7.79 -2.87
CA GLU A 38 3.75 9.07 -2.29
C GLU A 38 2.36 9.51 -2.75
N SER A 39 1.74 10.42 -1.98
CA SER A 39 0.50 11.08 -2.39
C SER A 39 0.70 11.81 -3.72
N GLY A 40 -0.27 11.67 -4.62
CA GLY A 40 -0.18 12.26 -5.96
C GLY A 40 0.63 11.45 -6.99
N SER A 41 1.17 10.28 -6.66
CA SER A 41 1.90 9.43 -7.61
C SER A 41 1.03 8.72 -8.66
N GLY A 42 -0.30 8.91 -8.63
CA GLY A 42 -1.23 8.35 -9.62
C GLY A 42 -1.94 7.06 -9.21
N LYS A 43 -1.76 6.57 -7.97
CA LYS A 43 -2.31 5.29 -7.48
C LYS A 43 -3.83 5.18 -7.59
N SER A 44 -4.56 6.12 -7.00
CA SER A 44 -6.04 6.15 -7.03
C SER A 44 -6.57 6.32 -8.44
N THR A 45 -5.86 7.10 -9.29
CA THR A 45 -6.20 7.24 -10.71
C THR A 45 -6.05 5.91 -11.44
N LEU A 46 -4.97 5.16 -11.15
CA LEU A 46 -4.77 3.82 -11.71
C LEU A 46 -5.90 2.87 -11.32
N LEU A 47 -6.28 2.83 -10.03
CA LEU A 47 -7.40 1.99 -9.59
C LEU A 47 -8.70 2.32 -10.31
N LYS A 48 -9.04 3.61 -10.46
CA LYS A 48 -10.24 4.04 -11.19
C LYS A 48 -10.21 3.62 -12.66
N ILE A 49 -9.04 3.70 -13.31
CA ILE A 49 -8.85 3.23 -14.69
C ILE A 49 -9.02 1.71 -14.78
N VAL A 50 -8.44 0.95 -13.85
CA VAL A 50 -8.57 -0.52 -13.79
C VAL A 50 -10.02 -0.93 -13.55
N ALA A 51 -10.75 -0.21 -12.70
CA ALA A 51 -12.17 -0.43 -12.45
C ALA A 51 -13.07 -0.04 -13.64
N GLY A 52 -12.51 0.56 -14.70
CA GLY A 52 -13.31 1.09 -15.83
C GLY A 52 -14.18 2.29 -15.46
N LEU A 53 -13.78 3.05 -14.42
CA LEU A 53 -14.50 4.24 -13.92
C LEU A 53 -13.86 5.55 -14.38
N GLU A 54 -12.61 5.49 -14.81
CA GLU A 54 -11.85 6.63 -15.33
C GLU A 54 -11.24 6.28 -16.70
N SER A 55 -11.23 7.23 -17.63
CA SER A 55 -10.68 7.00 -18.97
C SER A 55 -9.16 7.03 -18.95
N ARG A 56 -8.52 6.04 -19.55
CA ARG A 56 -7.11 6.08 -19.91
C ARG A 56 -6.90 6.89 -21.20
N THR A 57 -5.75 7.51 -21.35
CA THR A 57 -5.36 8.22 -22.59
C THR A 57 -4.90 7.22 -23.65
N SER A 58 -4.11 6.22 -23.25
CA SER A 58 -3.66 5.10 -24.11
C SER A 58 -3.32 3.88 -23.25
N GLY A 59 -3.03 2.76 -23.91
CA GLY A 59 -2.77 1.46 -23.29
C GLY A 59 -4.04 0.62 -23.15
N GLU A 60 -3.88 -0.61 -22.68
CA GLU A 60 -4.97 -1.57 -22.58
C GLU A 60 -5.01 -2.29 -21.23
N ILE A 61 -6.18 -2.75 -20.83
CA ILE A 61 -6.38 -3.56 -19.63
C ILE A 61 -7.17 -4.81 -20.01
N PHE A 62 -6.74 -5.95 -19.49
CA PHE A 62 -7.40 -7.22 -19.70
C PHE A 62 -7.64 -7.93 -18.37
N LEU A 63 -8.82 -8.47 -18.18
CA LEU A 63 -9.16 -9.40 -17.11
C LEU A 63 -9.46 -10.76 -17.73
N ASP A 64 -8.69 -11.79 -17.37
CA ASP A 64 -8.81 -13.13 -17.93
C ASP A 64 -8.93 -13.12 -19.47
N GLN A 65 -8.03 -12.37 -20.12
CA GLN A 65 -7.98 -12.12 -21.59
C GLN A 65 -9.15 -11.26 -22.15
N VAL A 66 -10.15 -10.90 -21.34
CA VAL A 66 -11.23 -10.00 -21.77
C VAL A 66 -10.80 -8.54 -21.60
N ARG A 67 -10.88 -7.78 -22.68
CA ARG A 67 -10.52 -6.36 -22.68
C ARG A 67 -11.48 -5.54 -21.81
N ILE A 68 -10.96 -4.73 -20.93
CA ILE A 68 -11.69 -3.72 -20.16
C ILE A 68 -11.78 -2.43 -20.97
N SER A 69 -12.99 -2.08 -21.39
CA SER A 69 -13.27 -0.89 -22.20
C SER A 69 -13.08 0.41 -21.41
N ASN A 70 -12.84 1.52 -22.12
CA ASN A 70 -12.93 2.84 -21.51
C ASN A 70 -14.37 3.15 -21.08
N PRO A 71 -14.59 3.94 -20.02
CA PRO A 71 -15.94 4.37 -19.61
C PRO A 71 -16.75 5.00 -20.74
N LYS A 72 -16.10 5.74 -21.64
CA LYS A 72 -16.75 6.38 -22.81
C LYS A 72 -17.27 5.37 -23.83
N GLU A 73 -16.83 4.12 -23.80
CA GLU A 73 -17.25 3.04 -24.69
C GLU A 73 -18.46 2.25 -24.14
N LYS A 74 -18.90 2.57 -22.90
CA LYS A 74 -20.00 1.88 -22.19
C LYS A 74 -21.08 2.84 -21.78
N LEU A 75 -22.33 2.37 -21.81
CA LEU A 75 -23.48 3.14 -21.30
C LEU A 75 -23.41 3.34 -19.79
N VAL A 76 -22.97 2.31 -19.07
CA VAL A 76 -22.75 2.35 -17.61
C VAL A 76 -21.27 2.02 -17.34
N PRO A 77 -20.49 2.97 -16.80
CA PRO A 77 -19.11 2.73 -16.42
C PRO A 77 -18.96 1.66 -15.32
N GLY A 78 -17.83 0.98 -15.31
CA GLY A 78 -17.49 -0.03 -14.30
C GLY A 78 -17.82 -1.47 -14.75
N TYR A 79 -17.47 -2.42 -13.88
CA TYR A 79 -17.59 -3.86 -14.10
C TYR A 79 -17.94 -4.55 -12.80
N ASP A 80 -18.88 -5.51 -12.83
CA ASP A 80 -19.23 -6.31 -11.66
C ASP A 80 -18.03 -7.19 -11.24
N GLU A 81 -17.22 -7.62 -12.21
CA GLU A 81 -16.03 -8.44 -12.01
C GLU A 81 -14.87 -7.69 -11.35
N ILE A 82 -14.86 -6.34 -11.41
CA ILE A 82 -13.80 -5.50 -10.83
C ILE A 82 -14.43 -4.44 -9.94
N GLN A 83 -14.33 -4.63 -8.64
CA GLN A 83 -14.95 -3.72 -7.69
C GLN A 83 -13.90 -2.84 -6.98
N LEU A 84 -14.19 -1.55 -6.86
CA LEU A 84 -13.35 -0.56 -6.19
C LEU A 84 -13.97 -0.15 -4.85
N VAL A 85 -13.19 -0.28 -3.79
CA VAL A 85 -13.48 0.27 -2.46
C VAL A 85 -12.71 1.58 -2.31
N TYR A 86 -13.44 2.68 -2.11
CA TYR A 86 -12.89 4.02 -1.99
C TYR A 86 -12.40 4.31 -0.56
N GLN A 87 -11.46 5.24 -0.44
CA GLN A 87 -10.88 5.68 0.82
C GLN A 87 -11.92 6.22 1.82
N ASP A 88 -12.94 6.93 1.36
CA ASP A 88 -14.03 7.53 2.14
C ASP A 88 -15.28 6.63 2.21
N TYR A 89 -15.11 5.33 1.91
CA TYR A 89 -16.11 4.28 1.98
C TYR A 89 -17.30 4.43 1.04
N HIS A 90 -17.73 5.62 0.68
CA HIS A 90 -18.90 5.94 -0.14
C HIS A 90 -20.18 5.18 0.29
N LEU A 91 -20.38 4.97 1.60
CA LEU A 91 -21.58 4.30 2.10
C LEU A 91 -22.82 5.17 1.90
N TYR A 92 -23.96 4.52 1.72
CA TYR A 92 -25.26 5.18 1.73
C TYR A 92 -25.62 5.55 3.18
N PRO A 93 -25.60 6.84 3.55
CA PRO A 93 -25.60 7.26 4.95
C PRO A 93 -26.92 7.00 5.67
N ASN A 94 -28.02 6.91 4.92
CA ASN A 94 -29.38 6.69 5.40
C ASN A 94 -29.86 5.23 5.20
N SER A 95 -28.97 4.34 4.74
CA SER A 95 -29.23 2.91 4.61
C SER A 95 -28.50 2.14 5.70
N THR A 96 -29.12 1.08 6.19
CA THR A 96 -28.50 0.19 7.17
C THR A 96 -27.31 -0.56 6.60
N VAL A 97 -26.54 -1.26 7.43
CA VAL A 97 -25.45 -2.14 6.97
C VAL A 97 -25.96 -3.17 5.99
N GLU A 98 -27.09 -3.85 6.31
CA GLU A 98 -27.71 -4.86 5.45
C GLU A 98 -28.15 -4.25 4.11
N GLU A 99 -28.76 -3.08 4.12
CA GLU A 99 -29.18 -2.38 2.91
C GLU A 99 -27.99 -1.93 2.06
N ASN A 100 -26.90 -1.42 2.66
CA ASN A 100 -25.69 -1.08 1.95
C ASN A 100 -25.11 -2.29 1.19
N VAL A 101 -25.01 -3.46 1.85
CA VAL A 101 -24.51 -4.70 1.24
C VAL A 101 -25.49 -5.27 0.20
N THR A 102 -26.80 -5.08 0.39
CA THR A 102 -27.84 -5.55 -0.51
C THR A 102 -27.91 -4.75 -1.81
N ARG A 103 -27.55 -3.47 -1.77
CA ARG A 103 -27.81 -2.51 -2.86
C ARG A 103 -27.25 -2.92 -4.24
N PRO A 104 -26.03 -3.46 -4.37
CA PRO A 104 -25.57 -3.95 -5.67
C PRO A 104 -26.38 -5.12 -6.23
N LEU A 105 -27.11 -5.83 -5.37
CA LEU A 105 -27.88 -7.03 -5.71
C LEU A 105 -29.36 -6.74 -6.01
N LEU A 106 -29.77 -5.50 -6.22
CA LEU A 106 -31.18 -5.13 -6.36
C LEU A 106 -31.89 -5.87 -7.50
N LEU A 107 -31.18 -6.15 -8.60
CA LEU A 107 -31.70 -6.82 -9.79
C LEU A 107 -31.63 -8.37 -9.70
N TYR A 108 -31.05 -8.91 -8.64
CA TYR A 108 -30.88 -10.35 -8.46
C TYR A 108 -32.12 -10.98 -7.78
N ASP A 109 -32.28 -12.29 -7.95
CA ASP A 109 -33.34 -13.05 -7.29
C ASP A 109 -33.34 -12.86 -5.77
N LYS A 110 -34.53 -12.88 -5.16
CA LYS A 110 -34.72 -12.64 -3.73
C LYS A 110 -34.04 -13.66 -2.85
N THR A 111 -34.04 -14.94 -3.26
CA THR A 111 -33.44 -16.04 -2.50
C THR A 111 -31.92 -15.93 -2.53
N TYR A 112 -31.36 -15.75 -3.73
CA TYR A 112 -29.91 -15.51 -3.90
C TYR A 112 -29.45 -14.29 -3.10
N LYS A 113 -30.12 -13.16 -3.23
CA LYS A 113 -29.82 -11.92 -2.52
C LYS A 113 -29.74 -12.11 -1.01
N ARG A 114 -30.76 -12.77 -0.42
CA ARG A 114 -30.77 -13.06 1.03
C ARG A 114 -29.61 -13.94 1.46
N ALA A 115 -29.34 -15.03 0.72
CA ALA A 115 -28.26 -15.93 1.01
C ALA A 115 -26.90 -15.25 0.92
N ARG A 116 -26.70 -14.45 -0.13
CA ARG A 116 -25.44 -13.73 -0.38
C ARG A 116 -25.17 -12.67 0.68
N VAL A 117 -26.15 -11.83 1.00
CA VAL A 117 -26.01 -10.80 2.05
C VAL A 117 -25.71 -11.43 3.40
N LYS A 118 -26.42 -12.51 3.78
CA LYS A 118 -26.15 -13.25 5.01
C LYS A 118 -24.70 -13.74 5.06
N LEU A 119 -24.22 -14.36 3.99
CA LEU A 119 -22.83 -14.84 3.89
C LEU A 119 -21.81 -13.71 4.07
N ILE A 120 -22.01 -12.57 3.40
CA ILE A 120 -21.10 -11.42 3.52
C ILE A 120 -21.08 -10.85 4.94
N LEU A 121 -22.26 -10.70 5.56
CA LEU A 121 -22.34 -10.21 6.93
C LEU A 121 -21.63 -11.16 7.91
N GLN A 122 -21.73 -12.47 7.71
CA GLN A 122 -21.02 -13.47 8.51
C GLN A 122 -19.52 -13.42 8.31
N LEU A 123 -19.05 -13.39 7.05
CA LEU A 123 -17.62 -13.33 6.70
C LEU A 123 -16.90 -12.12 7.31
N LEU A 124 -17.61 -10.98 7.41
CA LEU A 124 -17.05 -9.73 7.92
C LEU A 124 -17.39 -9.45 9.40
N GLY A 125 -18.11 -10.37 10.08
CA GLY A 125 -18.51 -10.20 11.47
C GLY A 125 -19.49 -9.02 11.68
N LEU A 126 -20.32 -8.73 10.68
CA LEU A 126 -21.24 -7.60 10.67
C LEU A 126 -22.67 -7.94 11.08
N GLU A 127 -22.99 -9.21 11.37
CA GLU A 127 -24.36 -9.68 11.68
C GLU A 127 -25.01 -8.87 12.81
N LYS A 128 -24.25 -8.58 13.87
CA LYS A 128 -24.74 -7.82 15.05
C LYS A 128 -25.02 -6.34 14.74
N PHE A 129 -24.51 -5.87 13.61
CA PHE A 129 -24.62 -4.45 13.18
C PHE A 129 -25.55 -4.27 11.99
N LYS A 130 -26.18 -5.32 11.48
CA LYS A 130 -26.93 -5.31 10.21
C LYS A 130 -27.99 -4.21 10.10
N GLU A 131 -28.63 -3.83 11.20
CA GLU A 131 -29.67 -2.81 11.27
C GLU A 131 -29.15 -1.41 11.62
N LYS A 132 -27.82 -1.27 11.89
CA LYS A 132 -27.22 0.03 12.19
C LYS A 132 -26.99 0.85 10.94
N LEU A 133 -27.07 2.17 11.08
CA LEU A 133 -26.67 3.14 10.05
C LEU A 133 -25.14 3.37 10.10
N PRO A 134 -24.49 3.79 8.99
CA PRO A 134 -23.06 4.07 8.96
C PRO A 134 -22.56 4.97 10.10
N ARG A 135 -23.29 6.04 10.44
CA ARG A 135 -22.94 6.95 11.54
C ARG A 135 -22.89 6.32 12.93
N GLN A 136 -23.41 5.11 13.10
CA GLN A 136 -23.42 4.35 14.36
C GLN A 136 -22.30 3.30 14.43
N LEU A 137 -21.41 3.28 13.43
CA LEU A 137 -20.33 2.34 13.28
C LEU A 137 -18.97 3.01 13.51
N SER A 138 -17.99 2.26 14.03
CA SER A 138 -16.58 2.68 13.99
C SER A 138 -16.04 2.74 12.56
N GLY A 139 -14.93 3.44 12.33
CA GLY A 139 -14.29 3.50 11.01
C GLY A 139 -13.97 2.13 10.43
N GLY A 140 -13.44 1.20 11.23
CA GLY A 140 -13.16 -0.18 10.80
C GLY A 140 -14.44 -0.96 10.45
N GLN A 141 -15.56 -0.73 11.16
CA GLN A 141 -16.84 -1.33 10.79
C GLN A 141 -17.39 -0.74 9.49
N GLN A 142 -17.28 0.58 9.30
CA GLN A 142 -17.68 1.22 8.03
C GLN A 142 -16.85 0.68 6.86
N GLN A 143 -15.55 0.50 7.04
CA GLN A 143 -14.66 -0.11 6.05
C GLN A 143 -15.11 -1.54 5.70
N LYS A 144 -15.41 -2.36 6.70
CA LYS A 144 -15.96 -3.71 6.48
C LYS A 144 -17.26 -3.68 5.67
N VAL A 145 -18.16 -2.72 5.94
CA VAL A 145 -19.40 -2.56 5.15
C VAL A 145 -19.10 -2.19 3.71
N ALA A 146 -18.15 -1.29 3.44
CA ALA A 146 -17.74 -0.91 2.09
C ALA A 146 -17.16 -2.10 1.32
N ILE A 147 -16.29 -2.89 1.98
CA ILE A 147 -15.74 -4.12 1.40
C ILE A 147 -16.86 -5.15 1.16
N GLY A 148 -17.76 -5.34 2.12
CA GLY A 148 -18.90 -6.26 1.99
C GLY A 148 -19.82 -5.89 0.83
N ARG A 149 -20.09 -4.61 0.63
CA ARG A 149 -20.85 -4.11 -0.52
C ARG A 149 -20.14 -4.43 -1.84
N ALA A 150 -18.84 -4.21 -1.93
CA ALA A 150 -18.06 -4.56 -3.12
C ALA A 150 -18.03 -6.07 -3.37
N MET A 151 -17.86 -6.87 -2.30
CA MET A 151 -17.82 -8.33 -2.39
C MET A 151 -19.17 -8.97 -2.70
N SER A 152 -20.29 -8.27 -2.52
CA SER A 152 -21.62 -8.84 -2.77
C SER A 152 -21.83 -9.28 -4.21
N LEU A 153 -21.18 -8.61 -5.18
CA LEU A 153 -21.20 -8.94 -6.62
C LEU A 153 -20.27 -10.10 -7.02
N GLU A 154 -19.59 -10.76 -6.06
CA GLU A 154 -18.61 -11.82 -6.33
C GLU A 154 -17.48 -11.38 -7.30
N PRO A 155 -16.81 -10.25 -7.04
CA PRO A 155 -15.84 -9.74 -7.99
C PRO A 155 -14.67 -10.70 -8.16
N GLN A 156 -14.13 -10.73 -9.36
CA GLN A 156 -12.91 -11.46 -9.69
C GLN A 156 -11.66 -10.71 -9.21
N VAL A 157 -11.74 -9.37 -9.17
CA VAL A 157 -10.67 -8.49 -8.67
C VAL A 157 -11.28 -7.46 -7.73
N LEU A 158 -10.66 -7.31 -6.55
CA LEU A 158 -10.99 -6.28 -5.58
C LEU A 158 -9.88 -5.23 -5.56
N LEU A 159 -10.27 -3.98 -5.76
CA LEU A 159 -9.38 -2.83 -5.71
C LEU A 159 -9.65 -2.06 -4.42
N LEU A 160 -8.59 -1.79 -3.63
CA LEU A 160 -8.71 -1.09 -2.35
C LEU A 160 -7.87 0.19 -2.38
N ASP A 161 -8.52 1.34 -2.28
CA ASP A 161 -7.86 2.66 -2.29
C ASP A 161 -7.70 3.17 -0.86
N GLU A 162 -6.49 3.10 -0.31
CA GLU A 162 -6.11 3.54 1.04
C GLU A 162 -7.11 3.14 2.16
N PRO A 163 -7.49 1.86 2.25
CA PRO A 163 -8.63 1.43 3.07
C PRO A 163 -8.41 1.57 4.59
N PHE A 164 -7.19 1.85 5.05
CA PHE A 164 -6.86 1.91 6.48
C PHE A 164 -6.47 3.32 6.96
N SER A 165 -6.45 4.31 6.07
CA SER A 165 -5.93 5.66 6.35
C SER A 165 -6.69 6.42 7.44
N SER A 166 -7.97 6.12 7.66
CA SER A 166 -8.83 6.76 8.65
C SER A 166 -8.92 6.02 10.00
N LEU A 167 -8.18 4.91 10.16
CA LEU A 167 -8.24 4.06 11.35
C LEU A 167 -7.12 4.39 12.35
N ASP A 168 -7.42 4.25 13.65
CA ASP A 168 -6.37 4.23 14.67
C ASP A 168 -5.49 2.97 14.55
N THR A 169 -4.34 3.00 15.21
CA THR A 169 -3.31 1.95 15.09
C THR A 169 -3.80 0.55 15.49
N ILE A 170 -4.68 0.44 16.49
CA ILE A 170 -5.18 -0.86 16.97
C ILE A 170 -6.20 -1.42 15.98
N GLN A 171 -7.22 -0.63 15.65
CA GLN A 171 -8.24 -1.00 14.67
C GLN A 171 -7.63 -1.36 13.30
N ARG A 172 -6.61 -0.60 12.87
CA ARG A 172 -5.88 -0.84 11.63
C ARG A 172 -5.23 -2.24 11.61
N ARG A 173 -4.47 -2.60 12.64
CA ARG A 173 -3.80 -3.91 12.75
C ARG A 173 -4.79 -5.07 12.76
N GLU A 174 -5.85 -4.95 13.53
CA GLU A 174 -6.91 -5.97 13.61
C GLU A 174 -7.58 -6.17 12.26
N LEU A 175 -7.97 -5.08 11.59
CA LEU A 175 -8.64 -5.14 10.30
C LEU A 175 -7.73 -5.71 9.20
N ILE A 176 -6.45 -5.34 9.17
CA ILE A 176 -5.46 -5.89 8.21
C ILE A 176 -5.36 -7.41 8.39
N ALA A 177 -5.21 -7.89 9.64
CA ALA A 177 -5.09 -9.32 9.92
C ALA A 177 -6.34 -10.09 9.47
N GLU A 178 -7.54 -9.59 9.80
CA GLU A 178 -8.81 -10.20 9.39
C GLU A 178 -8.98 -10.25 7.87
N LEU A 179 -8.71 -9.12 7.18
CA LEU A 179 -8.86 -9.05 5.73
C LEU A 179 -7.84 -9.93 5.01
N ARG A 180 -6.59 -9.95 5.47
CA ARG A 180 -5.55 -10.82 4.92
C ARG A 180 -5.95 -12.29 4.99
N GLU A 181 -6.41 -12.75 6.15
CA GLU A 181 -6.88 -14.13 6.34
C GLU A 181 -8.08 -14.43 5.42
N MET A 182 -9.04 -13.52 5.34
CA MET A 182 -10.22 -13.67 4.47
C MET A 182 -9.82 -13.76 3.00
N PHE A 183 -8.97 -12.85 2.50
CA PHE A 183 -8.54 -12.86 1.10
C PHE A 183 -7.76 -14.13 0.74
N GLN A 184 -6.92 -14.62 1.64
CA GLN A 184 -6.20 -15.89 1.45
C GLN A 184 -7.16 -17.08 1.39
N LYS A 185 -8.11 -17.19 2.32
CA LYS A 185 -9.13 -18.27 2.34
C LYS A 185 -9.98 -18.28 1.08
N LEU A 186 -10.39 -17.11 0.63
CA LEU A 186 -11.24 -16.95 -0.56
C LEU A 186 -10.45 -16.96 -1.87
N LYS A 187 -9.11 -16.99 -1.82
CA LYS A 187 -8.22 -16.87 -2.97
C LYS A 187 -8.56 -15.66 -3.86
N MET A 188 -8.83 -14.53 -3.22
CA MET A 188 -9.20 -13.30 -3.91
C MET A 188 -7.99 -12.67 -4.59
N THR A 189 -8.20 -12.14 -5.79
CA THR A 189 -7.22 -11.26 -6.45
C THR A 189 -7.44 -9.85 -5.96
N VAL A 190 -6.43 -9.23 -5.32
CA VAL A 190 -6.56 -7.91 -4.70
C VAL A 190 -5.41 -7.02 -5.14
N LEU A 191 -5.73 -5.82 -5.62
CA LEU A 191 -4.78 -4.73 -5.77
C LEU A 191 -5.07 -3.68 -4.69
N PHE A 192 -4.17 -3.59 -3.73
CA PHE A 192 -4.27 -2.72 -2.58
C PHE A 192 -3.34 -1.52 -2.76
N VAL A 193 -3.86 -0.32 -2.58
CA VAL A 193 -3.09 0.93 -2.69
C VAL A 193 -2.94 1.57 -1.32
N THR A 194 -1.72 1.95 -0.99
CA THR A 194 -1.40 2.69 0.23
C THR A 194 -0.16 3.58 0.04
N HIS A 195 -0.02 4.59 0.90
CA HIS A 195 1.22 5.33 1.08
C HIS A 195 2.01 4.83 2.32
N ASP A 196 1.42 3.94 3.11
CA ASP A 196 2.02 3.36 4.31
C ASP A 196 2.67 2.01 3.98
N LEU A 197 3.98 1.94 4.16
CA LEU A 197 4.74 0.72 3.88
C LEU A 197 4.38 -0.42 4.85
N ASP A 198 4.12 -0.10 6.12
CA ASP A 198 3.78 -1.11 7.13
C ASP A 198 2.46 -1.80 6.81
N ASP A 199 1.46 -1.06 6.32
CA ASP A 199 0.21 -1.64 5.82
C ASP A 199 0.47 -2.58 4.64
N ALA A 200 1.30 -2.15 3.69
CA ALA A 200 1.64 -2.95 2.52
C ALA A 200 2.36 -4.25 2.88
N LEU A 201 3.33 -4.18 3.81
CA LEU A 201 4.09 -5.34 4.30
C LEU A 201 3.20 -6.35 5.04
N GLN A 202 2.21 -5.87 5.78
CA GLN A 202 1.28 -6.74 6.50
C GLN A 202 0.24 -7.38 5.58
N MET A 203 -0.16 -6.68 4.50
CA MET A 203 -1.28 -7.09 3.65
C MET A 203 -0.87 -8.03 2.52
N SER A 204 0.32 -7.86 1.95
CA SER A 204 0.76 -8.57 0.75
C SER A 204 2.18 -9.12 0.85
N ASN A 205 2.46 -10.14 0.05
CA ASN A 205 3.80 -10.68 -0.12
C ASN A 205 4.56 -10.07 -1.31
N GLU A 206 3.89 -9.24 -2.09
CA GLU A 206 4.46 -8.58 -3.26
C GLU A 206 4.15 -7.09 -3.25
N LEU A 207 5.19 -6.28 -3.43
CA LEU A 207 5.10 -4.82 -3.53
C LEU A 207 5.35 -4.35 -4.94
N VAL A 208 4.62 -3.32 -5.33
CA VAL A 208 4.84 -2.52 -6.54
C VAL A 208 5.07 -1.08 -6.10
N LEU A 209 6.24 -0.55 -6.38
CA LEU A 209 6.58 0.83 -6.05
C LEU A 209 6.28 1.75 -7.24
N ILE A 210 5.54 2.83 -6.97
CA ILE A 210 5.20 3.85 -7.97
C ILE A 210 5.71 5.22 -7.54
N GLN A 211 6.31 5.95 -8.48
CA GLN A 211 6.75 7.33 -8.31
C GLN A 211 6.46 8.12 -9.59
N ASP A 212 5.92 9.32 -9.47
CA ASP A 212 5.65 10.23 -10.59
C ASP A 212 4.91 9.60 -11.78
N GLY A 213 3.96 8.70 -11.48
CA GLY A 213 3.15 7.99 -12.46
C GLY A 213 3.85 6.81 -13.15
N ARG A 214 5.05 6.41 -12.70
CA ARG A 214 5.82 5.29 -13.25
C ARG A 214 5.98 4.18 -12.24
N LEU A 215 5.95 2.94 -12.71
CA LEU A 215 6.36 1.79 -11.91
C LEU A 215 7.89 1.82 -11.78
N ILE A 216 8.40 1.87 -10.56
CA ILE A 216 9.84 1.91 -10.24
C ILE A 216 10.39 0.50 -10.05
N GLN A 217 9.74 -0.28 -9.18
CA GLN A 217 10.20 -1.62 -8.84
C GLN A 217 9.03 -2.49 -8.41
N ARG A 218 9.14 -3.78 -8.69
CA ARG A 218 8.22 -4.82 -8.25
C ARG A 218 9.02 -6.00 -7.69
N GLY A 219 8.54 -6.62 -6.62
CA GLY A 219 9.16 -7.82 -6.04
C GLY A 219 8.72 -8.07 -4.61
N HIS A 220 9.32 -9.08 -3.98
CA HIS A 220 9.17 -9.33 -2.57
C HIS A 220 9.81 -8.19 -1.75
N PRO A 221 9.23 -7.84 -0.57
CA PRO A 221 9.76 -6.75 0.27
C PRO A 221 11.26 -6.89 0.59
N GLU A 222 11.71 -8.08 0.92
CA GLU A 222 13.12 -8.37 1.24
C GLU A 222 14.06 -8.14 0.05
N GLU A 223 13.61 -8.49 -1.16
CA GLU A 223 14.35 -8.25 -2.39
C GLU A 223 14.48 -6.75 -2.68
N ILE A 224 13.37 -6.02 -2.58
CA ILE A 224 13.37 -4.56 -2.79
C ILE A 224 14.22 -3.86 -1.73
N PHE A 225 14.13 -4.31 -0.46
CA PHE A 225 14.96 -3.79 0.62
C PHE A 225 16.44 -4.04 0.36
N SER A 226 16.82 -5.24 -0.07
CA SER A 226 18.23 -5.61 -0.28
C SER A 226 18.81 -5.00 -1.57
N ASN A 227 18.01 -4.90 -2.61
CA ASN A 227 18.43 -4.45 -3.95
C ASN A 227 17.47 -3.36 -4.49
N PRO A 228 17.43 -2.16 -3.89
CA PRO A 228 16.57 -1.08 -4.36
C PRO A 228 17.05 -0.56 -5.72
N LYS A 229 16.12 -0.40 -6.68
CA LYS A 229 16.44 0.11 -8.03
C LYS A 229 16.82 1.59 -8.07
N ASN A 230 16.43 2.35 -7.06
CA ASN A 230 16.82 3.75 -6.93
C ASN A 230 16.75 4.22 -5.46
N ILE A 231 17.22 5.43 -5.21
CA ILE A 231 17.22 6.05 -3.88
C ILE A 231 15.80 6.16 -3.30
N TYR A 232 14.79 6.40 -4.13
CA TYR A 232 13.40 6.45 -3.69
C TYR A 232 12.94 5.11 -3.10
N ALA A 233 13.19 4.00 -3.81
CA ALA A 233 12.89 2.66 -3.32
C ALA A 233 13.59 2.36 -1.98
N ALA A 234 14.85 2.78 -1.84
CA ALA A 234 15.59 2.61 -0.59
C ALA A 234 15.02 3.44 0.57
N LYS A 235 14.65 4.71 0.30
CA LYS A 235 14.09 5.66 1.29
C LYS A 235 12.71 5.26 1.79
N LEU A 236 11.92 4.51 1.02
CA LEU A 236 10.63 4.00 1.49
C LEU A 236 10.77 3.07 2.71
N PHE A 237 11.87 2.31 2.80
CA PHE A 237 12.07 1.35 3.88
C PHE A 237 12.80 1.95 5.10
N SER A 238 13.62 2.97 4.92
CA SER A 238 14.38 3.56 6.03
C SER A 238 15.00 4.91 5.65
N HIS A 239 15.40 5.66 6.67
CA HIS A 239 16.33 6.76 6.46
C HIS A 239 17.62 6.27 5.80
N LEU A 240 18.28 7.16 5.05
CA LEU A 240 19.56 6.89 4.41
C LEU A 240 20.57 7.94 4.86
N ASN A 241 21.70 7.48 5.37
CA ASN A 241 22.84 8.33 5.70
C ASN A 241 23.78 8.45 4.49
N PRO A 242 24.13 9.65 4.04
CA PRO A 242 25.08 9.82 2.94
C PRO A 242 26.48 9.37 3.37
N LEU A 243 27.19 8.64 2.52
CA LEU A 243 28.55 8.18 2.82
C LEU A 243 29.59 9.29 2.61
N PRO A 244 30.50 9.53 3.57
CA PRO A 244 31.55 10.53 3.43
C PRO A 244 32.44 10.25 2.22
N GLY A 245 32.67 11.27 1.39
CA GLY A 245 33.57 11.18 0.22
C GLY A 245 33.04 10.34 -0.95
N LYS A 246 31.78 9.86 -0.91
CA LYS A 246 31.15 9.12 -2.00
C LYS A 246 29.90 9.85 -2.47
N THR A 247 29.79 10.12 -3.77
CA THR A 247 28.59 10.70 -4.36
C THR A 247 27.52 9.62 -4.54
N ASP A 248 26.26 9.96 -4.23
CA ASP A 248 25.10 9.07 -4.39
C ASP A 248 25.24 7.68 -3.74
N SER A 249 25.99 7.61 -2.66
CA SER A 249 26.20 6.39 -1.89
C SER A 249 25.69 6.58 -0.47
N TYR A 250 24.99 5.60 0.04
CA TYR A 250 24.25 5.69 1.31
C TYR A 250 24.40 4.43 2.14
N ILE A 251 24.14 4.57 3.44
CA ILE A 251 24.01 3.45 4.39
C ILE A 251 22.76 3.60 5.24
N ARG A 252 22.10 2.49 5.57
CA ARG A 252 20.93 2.54 6.46
C ARG A 252 21.37 2.67 7.93
N PRO A 253 20.57 3.33 8.77
CA PRO A 253 20.82 3.39 10.22
C PRO A 253 21.00 2.01 10.88
N SER A 254 20.23 1.02 10.40
CA SER A 254 20.27 -0.36 10.90
C SER A 254 21.57 -1.13 10.60
N ASP A 255 22.28 -0.72 9.54
CA ASP A 255 23.52 -1.35 9.07
C ASP A 255 24.78 -0.71 9.69
N VAL A 256 24.59 0.36 10.48
CA VAL A 256 25.67 1.04 11.19
C VAL A 256 25.90 0.38 12.55
N GLN A 257 27.13 -0.04 12.80
CA GLN A 257 27.58 -0.61 14.08
C GLN A 257 28.18 0.48 14.97
N LEU A 258 27.91 0.41 16.28
CA LEU A 258 28.33 1.38 17.28
C LEU A 258 29.43 0.83 18.18
N PHE A 259 30.55 1.53 18.29
CA PHE A 259 31.74 1.19 19.09
C PHE A 259 32.12 2.34 20.01
N LYS A 260 32.95 2.01 21.06
CA LYS A 260 33.51 3.03 21.96
C LYS A 260 34.82 3.65 21.43
N THR A 261 35.59 2.91 20.66
CA THR A 261 36.99 3.27 20.37
C THR A 261 37.46 3.04 18.94
N SER A 262 36.67 2.38 18.08
CA SER A 262 37.12 2.04 16.71
C SER A 262 36.14 2.47 15.66
N GLY A 263 36.60 3.06 14.54
CA GLY A 263 35.82 3.53 13.43
C GLY A 263 35.84 5.05 13.28
N ILE A 264 34.86 5.60 12.60
CA ILE A 264 34.70 7.05 12.40
C ILE A 264 34.12 7.66 13.67
N ALA A 265 34.84 8.65 14.21
CA ALA A 265 34.40 9.35 15.42
C ALA A 265 33.15 10.17 15.19
N ALA A 266 32.21 10.11 16.10
CA ALA A 266 30.95 10.84 16.07
C ALA A 266 30.53 11.25 17.50
N LYS A 267 29.72 12.31 17.60
CA LYS A 267 29.12 12.77 18.86
C LYS A 267 27.61 12.60 18.81
N VAL A 268 27.04 11.97 19.84
CA VAL A 268 25.59 11.86 19.98
C VAL A 268 25.01 13.23 20.32
N VAL A 269 24.19 13.79 19.45
CA VAL A 269 23.55 15.11 19.64
C VAL A 269 22.08 15.02 19.99
N GLN A 270 21.40 13.93 19.60
CA GLN A 270 20.01 13.69 19.96
C GLN A 270 19.78 12.18 20.17
N LYS A 271 18.82 11.88 21.05
CA LYS A 271 18.38 10.52 21.36
C LYS A 271 16.86 10.48 21.37
N GLN A 272 16.30 9.57 20.60
CA GLN A 272 14.87 9.30 20.56
C GLN A 272 14.62 7.84 20.94
N TYR A 273 13.73 7.62 21.90
CA TYR A 273 13.28 6.28 22.27
C TYR A 273 12.32 5.73 21.22
N LEU A 274 12.66 4.60 20.65
CA LEU A 274 11.78 3.76 19.85
C LEU A 274 11.66 2.40 20.55
N VAL A 275 10.51 1.73 20.40
CA VAL A 275 10.17 0.53 21.20
C VAL A 275 11.28 -0.54 21.17
N HIS A 276 11.92 -0.74 20.02
CA HIS A 276 12.92 -1.80 19.84
C HIS A 276 14.36 -1.32 20.00
N PHE A 277 14.64 -0.03 19.85
CA PHE A 277 15.97 0.58 19.92
C PHE A 277 15.88 2.06 20.29
N ASN A 278 17.02 2.69 20.60
CA ASN A 278 17.09 4.15 20.58
C ASN A 278 17.63 4.60 19.22
N GLN A 279 16.92 5.50 18.56
CA GLN A 279 17.47 6.21 17.41
C GLN A 279 18.36 7.34 17.93
N LEU A 280 19.62 7.32 17.54
CA LEU A 280 20.55 8.40 17.84
C LEU A 280 20.77 9.25 16.59
N THR A 281 20.75 10.57 16.75
CA THR A 281 21.33 11.48 15.76
C THR A 281 22.77 11.74 16.20
N VAL A 282 23.72 11.42 15.34
CA VAL A 282 25.14 11.61 15.61
C VAL A 282 25.73 12.60 14.63
N GLN A 283 26.62 13.46 15.12
CA GLN A 283 27.36 14.42 14.29
C GLN A 283 28.77 13.86 14.02
N LEU A 284 29.13 13.76 12.75
CA LEU A 284 30.46 13.37 12.30
C LEU A 284 31.44 14.56 12.37
N GLN A 285 32.73 14.30 12.19
CA GLN A 285 33.78 15.34 12.23
C GLN A 285 33.65 16.39 11.12
N ASP A 286 33.09 16.01 9.96
CA ASP A 286 32.81 16.91 8.84
C ASP A 286 31.54 17.77 9.03
N GLY A 287 30.86 17.63 10.16
CA GLY A 287 29.62 18.32 10.48
C GLY A 287 28.34 17.61 10.01
N THR A 288 28.46 16.52 9.26
CA THR A 288 27.31 15.75 8.76
C THR A 288 26.56 15.08 9.90
N PHE A 289 25.23 15.00 9.79
CA PHE A 289 24.39 14.30 10.74
C PHE A 289 23.93 12.95 10.18
N TRP A 290 24.05 11.90 11.00
CA TRP A 290 23.60 10.56 10.70
C TRP A 290 22.58 10.08 11.71
N PHE A 291 21.64 9.26 11.25
CA PHE A 291 20.78 8.45 12.12
C PHE A 291 21.42 7.07 12.32
N VAL A 292 21.45 6.58 13.55
CA VAL A 292 21.99 5.25 13.87
C VAL A 292 21.10 4.57 14.91
N GLU A 293 21.02 3.24 14.86
CA GLU A 293 20.22 2.44 15.80
C GLU A 293 21.08 1.92 16.95
N ASP A 294 20.82 2.39 18.18
CA ASP A 294 21.39 1.81 19.39
C ASP A 294 20.46 0.73 19.96
N LYS A 295 20.55 -0.47 19.39
CA LYS A 295 19.73 -1.64 19.79
C LYS A 295 19.98 -2.06 21.24
N LYS A 296 21.19 -1.83 21.76
CA LYS A 296 21.59 -2.17 23.14
C LYS A 296 21.38 -1.02 24.12
N ARG A 297 20.91 0.15 23.67
CA ARG A 297 20.61 1.33 24.48
C ARG A 297 21.76 1.81 25.36
N ARG A 298 22.99 1.74 24.83
CA ARG A 298 24.23 1.99 25.58
C ARG A 298 24.63 3.46 25.66
N PHE A 299 24.14 4.30 24.75
CA PHE A 299 24.66 5.64 24.56
C PHE A 299 23.62 6.71 24.89
N GLY A 300 24.12 7.85 25.39
CA GLY A 300 23.36 9.06 25.75
C GLY A 300 23.76 10.27 24.94
N VAL A 301 23.00 11.34 25.04
CA VAL A 301 23.32 12.64 24.44
C VAL A 301 24.63 13.17 25.06
N GLY A 302 25.54 13.63 24.22
CA GLY A 302 26.86 14.12 24.62
C GLY A 302 27.98 13.05 24.51
N ASP A 303 27.64 11.78 24.44
CA ASP A 303 28.63 10.71 24.32
C ASP A 303 29.43 10.81 23.02
N ARG A 304 30.72 10.52 23.11
CA ARG A 304 31.60 10.29 21.95
C ARG A 304 31.58 8.82 21.62
N ILE A 305 31.25 8.49 20.38
CA ILE A 305 31.17 7.13 19.89
C ILE A 305 31.94 6.99 18.58
N HIS A 306 32.11 5.77 18.13
CA HIS A 306 32.66 5.48 16.80
C HIS A 306 31.67 4.62 16.03
N ILE A 307 31.58 4.86 14.73
CA ILE A 307 30.67 4.15 13.83
C ILE A 307 31.45 3.39 12.77
N GLN A 308 30.98 2.21 12.43
CA GLN A 308 31.51 1.38 11.35
C GLN A 308 30.35 0.73 10.58
N TRP A 309 30.60 0.30 9.37
CA TRP A 309 29.67 -0.49 8.55
C TRP A 309 30.47 -1.40 7.61
N GLU A 310 29.79 -2.38 7.06
CA GLU A 310 30.38 -3.29 6.07
C GLU A 310 30.11 -2.76 4.65
N ASN A 311 31.13 -2.72 3.78
CA ASN A 311 31.03 -2.13 2.44
C ASN A 311 29.93 -2.75 1.58
N HIS A 312 29.61 -4.05 1.74
CA HIS A 312 28.54 -4.71 0.99
C HIS A 312 27.13 -4.27 1.39
N ARG A 313 26.98 -3.49 2.46
CA ARG A 313 25.71 -2.87 2.90
C ARG A 313 25.50 -1.46 2.33
N GLU A 314 26.47 -0.94 1.59
CA GLU A 314 26.34 0.34 0.97
C GLU A 314 25.33 0.28 -0.20
N ILE A 315 24.45 1.28 -0.23
CA ILE A 315 23.54 1.51 -1.34
C ILE A 315 24.25 2.48 -2.27
N GLY A 316 24.78 1.96 -3.36
CA GLY A 316 25.55 2.73 -4.35
C GLY A 316 24.67 3.56 -5.27
N PRO A 317 25.30 4.28 -6.24
CA PRO A 317 24.56 5.00 -7.26
C PRO A 317 23.75 4.00 -8.07
N VAL A 318 22.44 4.06 -7.90
CA VAL A 318 21.50 3.23 -8.63
C VAL A 318 21.25 3.92 -9.97
N LYS A 319 21.57 3.21 -11.06
CA LYS A 319 21.45 3.70 -12.45
C LYS A 319 20.01 3.98 -12.86
#